data_b276686713ef11f8a387cb32462289bc
#
_entry.id   b276686713ef11f8a387cb32462289bc
#
_cell.length_a   1.000
_cell.length_b   1.000
_cell.length_c   1.000
_cell.angle_alpha   90.00
_cell.angle_beta   90.00
_cell.angle_gamma   90.00
#
_symmetry.space_group_name_H-M   'P 1'
#
loop_
_entity.id
_entity.type
_entity.pdbx_description
1 polymer ?
#
loop_
_entity_poly.entity_id
_entity_poly.type
_entity_poly.pdbx_seq_one_letter_code
_entity_poly.pdbx_strand_id
1 'polypeptide(L)'
;MCYMKSFLYSMAGCILLYTPLDSLGQLNNNKKQSLLSYVDPYIGSSAHGHVFVGASVPFGAVQVGPNNINKGWDWCSGYHYSDSVVKGFSQNHLSGTGIPDLGDILIMPYTGDIRTTTGSQQDPLSGYSSYYNHADEIVSPAYYSLVKSDSVRVELTASERVAFHKYSFPSNKNA
;
A
#
# COMPACT_ATOMS: atom_id res chain seq x y z
N MET A 1 24.82 86.22 -40.03
CA MET A 1 23.47 86.48 -39.56
C MET A 1 22.57 85.49 -40.27
N CYS A 2 22.38 84.32 -39.61
CA CYS A 2 21.55 83.25 -40.17
C CYS A 2 20.77 82.63 -39.05
N TYR A 3 19.47 82.69 -39.14
CA TYR A 3 18.53 82.12 -38.20
C TYR A 3 18.43 80.63 -38.38
N MET A 4 18.63 79.89 -37.33
CA MET A 4 18.44 78.41 -37.32
C MET A 4 17.14 78.17 -36.53
N LYS A 5 16.09 77.73 -37.21
CA LYS A 5 14.83 77.32 -36.61
C LYS A 5 14.95 75.93 -36.15
N SER A 6 14.77 75.74 -34.85
CA SER A 6 14.71 74.41 -34.18
C SER A 6 13.39 73.73 -34.53
N PHE A 7 13.49 72.54 -35.08
CA PHE A 7 12.36 71.64 -35.37
C PHE A 7 12.25 70.62 -34.26
N LEU A 8 11.29 70.83 -33.40
CA LEU A 8 10.93 69.85 -32.38
C LEU A 8 10.05 68.75 -33.00
N TYR A 9 10.63 67.58 -33.23
CA TYR A 9 9.86 66.39 -33.54
C TYR A 9 9.40 65.72 -32.21
N SER A 10 8.08 65.85 -32.03
CA SER A 10 7.39 65.04 -30.99
C SER A 10 7.39 63.58 -31.41
N MET A 11 8.24 62.78 -30.81
CA MET A 11 8.13 61.32 -30.86
C MET A 11 7.02 60.88 -29.90
N ALA A 12 5.83 60.67 -30.45
CA ALA A 12 4.81 59.90 -29.75
C ALA A 12 5.25 58.44 -29.69
N GLY A 13 5.85 58.08 -28.56
CA GLY A 13 6.22 56.71 -28.29
C GLY A 13 4.96 55.83 -28.13
N CYS A 14 4.73 54.97 -29.08
CA CYS A 14 3.79 53.85 -28.94
C CYS A 14 4.33 52.92 -27.87
N ILE A 15 3.87 53.08 -26.63
CA ILE A 15 4.09 52.07 -25.59
C ILE A 15 3.17 50.89 -25.94
N LEU A 16 3.70 49.91 -26.67
CA LEU A 16 3.12 48.57 -26.75
C LEU A 16 3.18 47.99 -25.38
N LEU A 17 2.06 47.99 -24.68
CA LEU A 17 1.86 47.21 -23.47
C LEU A 17 1.97 45.72 -23.88
N TYR A 18 3.17 45.15 -23.70
CA TYR A 18 3.35 43.74 -23.67
C TYR A 18 2.67 43.24 -22.38
N THR A 19 1.39 42.93 -22.46
CA THR A 19 0.79 42.03 -21.45
C THR A 19 1.32 40.65 -21.72
N PRO A 20 1.99 40.03 -20.74
CA PRO A 20 2.37 38.61 -20.92
C PRO A 20 1.10 37.81 -21.12
N LEU A 21 1.04 37.06 -22.20
CA LEU A 21 -0.04 36.11 -22.54
C LEU A 21 -0.02 34.87 -21.63
N ASP A 22 0.66 34.94 -20.48
CA ASP A 22 0.78 33.85 -19.53
C ASP A 22 -0.47 33.61 -18.67
N SER A 23 -1.51 34.42 -18.84
CA SER A 23 -2.74 34.29 -18.04
C SER A 23 -3.79 33.32 -18.60
N LEU A 24 -3.53 32.67 -19.73
CA LEU A 24 -4.48 31.69 -20.31
C LEU A 24 -4.08 30.24 -20.12
N GLY A 25 -3.05 29.96 -19.32
CA GLY A 25 -2.52 28.63 -19.09
C GLY A 25 -2.66 28.09 -17.68
N GLN A 26 -3.47 28.68 -16.80
CA GLN A 26 -3.96 27.93 -15.66
C GLN A 26 -4.97 26.88 -16.14
N LEU A 27 -4.47 25.89 -16.85
CA LEU A 27 -5.15 24.61 -16.91
C LEU A 27 -5.41 24.21 -15.46
N ASN A 28 -6.67 24.27 -15.08
CA ASN A 28 -7.18 23.75 -13.84
C ASN A 28 -6.73 22.28 -13.78
N ASN A 29 -5.55 22.03 -13.21
CA ASN A 29 -5.07 20.72 -12.84
C ASN A 29 -5.93 20.26 -11.65
N ASN A 30 -7.23 20.18 -11.86
CA ASN A 30 -8.08 19.28 -11.11
C ASN A 30 -7.54 17.89 -11.41
N LYS A 31 -6.50 17.48 -10.68
CA LYS A 31 -6.05 16.10 -10.62
C LYS A 31 -7.31 15.32 -10.31
N LYS A 32 -7.86 14.67 -11.34
CA LYS A 32 -9.06 13.84 -11.21
C LYS A 32 -8.71 12.83 -10.13
N GLN A 33 -9.31 13.00 -8.96
CA GLN A 33 -9.00 12.13 -7.82
C GLN A 33 -9.29 10.70 -8.26
N SER A 34 -8.32 9.82 -8.11
CA SER A 34 -8.49 8.42 -8.48
C SER A 34 -9.63 7.83 -7.66
N LEU A 35 -10.55 7.11 -8.26
CA LEU A 35 -11.63 6.41 -7.55
C LEU A 35 -11.06 5.42 -6.53
N LEU A 36 -9.84 4.94 -6.71
CA LEU A 36 -9.14 4.09 -5.76
C LEU A 36 -8.96 4.74 -4.38
N SER A 37 -8.91 6.08 -4.30
CA SER A 37 -8.79 6.79 -3.02
C SER A 37 -10.04 6.71 -2.14
N TYR A 38 -11.17 6.26 -2.68
CA TYR A 38 -12.41 6.04 -1.94
C TYR A 38 -12.57 4.59 -1.46
N VAL A 39 -11.67 3.71 -1.83
CA VAL A 39 -11.68 2.31 -1.40
C VAL A 39 -10.87 2.17 -0.13
N ASP A 40 -11.52 1.70 0.93
CA ASP A 40 -10.86 1.31 2.18
C ASP A 40 -10.82 -0.22 2.25
N PRO A 41 -9.66 -0.86 2.02
CA PRO A 41 -9.52 -2.31 2.04
C PRO A 41 -9.64 -2.95 3.44
N TYR A 42 -9.66 -2.15 4.50
CA TYR A 42 -9.85 -2.66 5.86
C TYR A 42 -11.32 -2.88 6.24
N ILE A 43 -12.27 -2.40 5.43
CA ILE A 43 -13.69 -2.60 5.72
C ILE A 43 -14.01 -4.09 5.81
N GLY A 44 -14.57 -4.50 6.95
CA GLY A 44 -14.91 -5.88 7.24
C GLY A 44 -13.78 -6.75 7.77
N SER A 45 -12.58 -6.22 7.97
CA SER A 45 -11.43 -6.98 8.51
C SER A 45 -11.35 -6.99 10.03
N SER A 46 -12.35 -6.43 10.72
CA SER A 46 -12.42 -6.36 12.19
C SER A 46 -13.76 -6.88 12.70
N ALA A 47 -13.85 -7.11 14.00
CA ALA A 47 -15.02 -7.68 14.68
C ALA A 47 -15.48 -8.97 13.96
N HIS A 48 -16.75 -9.08 13.63
CA HIS A 48 -17.34 -10.25 12.95
C HIS A 48 -17.43 -10.10 11.42
N GLY A 49 -16.56 -9.29 10.81
CA GLY A 49 -16.64 -8.99 9.37
C GLY A 49 -16.10 -10.12 8.47
N HIS A 50 -15.09 -10.85 8.91
CA HIS A 50 -14.51 -12.01 8.23
C HIS A 50 -14.05 -11.73 6.79
N VAL A 51 -13.50 -10.54 6.53
CA VAL A 51 -12.95 -10.15 5.23
C VAL A 51 -11.43 -10.23 5.29
N PHE A 52 -10.81 -10.90 4.32
CA PHE A 52 -9.36 -10.93 4.23
C PHE A 52 -8.81 -9.54 3.85
N VAL A 53 -7.58 -9.28 4.24
CA VAL A 53 -6.82 -8.10 3.81
C VAL A 53 -5.66 -8.56 2.93
N GLY A 54 -5.48 -7.92 1.78
CA GLY A 54 -4.41 -8.30 0.87
C GLY A 54 -4.66 -7.85 -0.56
N ALA A 55 -3.96 -8.48 -1.50
CA ALA A 55 -4.06 -8.17 -2.90
C ALA A 55 -4.85 -9.24 -3.67
N SER A 56 -5.81 -8.79 -4.45
CA SER A 56 -6.56 -9.61 -5.39
C SER A 56 -6.98 -8.77 -6.59
N VAL A 57 -7.37 -9.42 -7.67
CA VAL A 57 -8.06 -8.79 -8.80
C VAL A 57 -9.48 -9.32 -8.89
N PRO A 58 -10.43 -8.56 -9.44
CA PRO A 58 -11.81 -9.02 -9.57
C PRO A 58 -11.87 -10.36 -10.30
N PHE A 59 -12.58 -11.32 -9.70
CA PHE A 59 -12.77 -12.69 -10.22
C PHE A 59 -11.48 -13.50 -10.37
N GLY A 60 -10.36 -13.05 -9.74
CA GLY A 60 -9.11 -13.78 -9.70
C GLY A 60 -9.19 -15.00 -8.77
N ALA A 61 -8.37 -16.03 -9.08
CA ALA A 61 -8.23 -17.22 -8.27
C ALA A 61 -7.29 -17.02 -7.07
N VAL A 62 -6.65 -15.86 -6.97
CA VAL A 62 -5.64 -15.55 -5.96
C VAL A 62 -6.10 -14.40 -5.08
N GLN A 63 -6.04 -14.60 -3.75
CA GLN A 63 -6.27 -13.60 -2.71
C GLN A 63 -5.06 -13.65 -1.78
N VAL A 64 -3.96 -12.99 -2.18
CA VAL A 64 -2.70 -13.04 -1.43
C VAL A 64 -2.70 -12.02 -0.30
N GLY A 65 -2.39 -12.46 0.90
CA GLY A 65 -2.41 -11.57 2.06
C GLY A 65 -1.78 -12.17 3.31
N PRO A 66 -1.74 -11.39 4.40
CA PRO A 66 -1.22 -11.80 5.69
C PRO A 66 -2.16 -12.77 6.41
N ASN A 67 -1.56 -13.65 7.20
CA ASN A 67 -2.26 -14.48 8.16
C ASN A 67 -1.79 -14.18 9.57
N ASN A 68 -2.73 -13.94 10.47
CA ASN A 68 -2.48 -13.87 11.90
C ASN A 68 -2.50 -15.27 12.55
N ILE A 69 -2.07 -15.37 13.79
CA ILE A 69 -2.30 -16.59 14.59
C ILE A 69 -3.79 -16.65 14.91
N ASN A 70 -4.43 -17.78 14.58
CA ASN A 70 -5.86 -17.96 14.81
C ASN A 70 -6.19 -17.88 16.31
N LYS A 71 -7.09 -16.98 16.67
CA LYS A 71 -7.59 -16.77 18.03
C LYS A 71 -9.08 -17.10 18.18
N GLY A 72 -9.66 -17.74 17.17
CA GLY A 72 -11.05 -18.15 17.16
C GLY A 72 -11.78 -17.74 15.89
N TRP A 73 -13.11 -17.74 15.95
CA TRP A 73 -14.00 -17.57 14.81
C TRP A 73 -13.76 -16.27 14.00
N ASP A 74 -13.50 -15.17 14.67
CA ASP A 74 -13.28 -13.87 13.99
C ASP A 74 -11.98 -13.82 13.16
N TRP A 75 -11.06 -14.78 13.36
CA TRP A 75 -9.82 -14.93 12.57
C TRP A 75 -9.96 -15.84 11.36
N CYS A 76 -11.17 -16.27 11.02
CA CYS A 76 -11.38 -17.28 9.97
C CYS A 76 -10.94 -16.83 8.58
N SER A 77 -10.91 -15.53 8.28
CA SER A 77 -10.38 -15.01 7.00
C SER A 77 -8.85 -14.87 6.95
N GLY A 78 -8.15 -15.36 7.99
CA GLY A 78 -6.70 -15.29 8.10
C GLY A 78 -6.18 -14.01 8.73
N TYR A 79 -6.77 -12.87 8.46
CA TYR A 79 -6.41 -11.57 9.02
C TYR A 79 -7.52 -11.04 9.93
N HIS A 80 -7.12 -10.38 11.03
CA HIS A 80 -8.04 -9.59 11.86
C HIS A 80 -7.35 -8.30 12.27
N TYR A 81 -7.98 -7.15 12.01
CA TYR A 81 -7.38 -5.82 12.20
C TYR A 81 -6.94 -5.53 13.64
N SER A 82 -7.54 -6.14 14.65
CA SER A 82 -7.10 -5.95 16.05
C SER A 82 -5.82 -6.72 16.40
N ASP A 83 -5.29 -7.54 15.48
CA ASP A 83 -4.08 -8.31 15.73
C ASP A 83 -2.82 -7.50 15.36
N SER A 84 -1.72 -7.84 16.00
CA SER A 84 -0.40 -7.27 15.74
C SER A 84 0.67 -8.35 15.50
N VAL A 85 0.24 -9.58 15.21
CA VAL A 85 1.13 -10.72 14.97
C VAL A 85 0.80 -11.33 13.62
N VAL A 86 1.81 -11.45 12.76
CA VAL A 86 1.71 -12.15 11.49
C VAL A 86 2.47 -13.48 11.57
N LYS A 87 1.82 -14.58 11.13
CA LYS A 87 2.44 -15.91 11.03
C LYS A 87 2.92 -16.22 9.61
N GLY A 88 2.59 -15.38 8.63
CA GLY A 88 3.01 -15.56 7.24
C GLY A 88 2.03 -14.94 6.26
N PHE A 89 2.28 -15.19 4.99
CA PHE A 89 1.53 -14.66 3.85
C PHE A 89 1.13 -15.81 2.95
N SER A 90 -0.17 -16.01 2.75
CA SER A 90 -0.69 -17.11 1.93
C SER A 90 -1.29 -16.65 0.62
N GLN A 91 -1.50 -17.60 -0.30
CA GLN A 91 -1.92 -17.36 -1.67
C GLN A 91 -3.44 -17.22 -1.82
N ASN A 92 -4.18 -17.75 -0.87
CA ASN A 92 -5.64 -17.83 -0.94
C ASN A 92 -6.28 -17.61 0.44
N HIS A 93 -7.42 -16.96 0.42
CA HIS A 93 -8.24 -16.67 1.59
C HIS A 93 -9.71 -16.79 1.25
N LEU A 94 -10.53 -17.10 2.23
CA LEU A 94 -11.97 -16.93 2.16
C LEU A 94 -12.39 -15.60 2.81
N SER A 95 -13.47 -15.03 2.34
CA SER A 95 -14.10 -13.85 2.94
C SER A 95 -15.56 -14.09 3.20
N GLY A 96 -16.04 -13.65 4.37
CA GLY A 96 -17.45 -13.68 4.74
C GLY A 96 -18.02 -15.05 5.11
N THR A 97 -17.20 -16.10 5.21
CA THR A 97 -17.69 -17.46 5.40
C THR A 97 -17.79 -17.91 6.85
N GLY A 98 -17.01 -17.34 7.74
CA GLY A 98 -16.91 -17.78 9.14
C GLY A 98 -16.23 -19.16 9.31
N ILE A 99 -15.59 -19.70 8.29
CA ILE A 99 -14.86 -20.96 8.29
C ILE A 99 -13.38 -20.67 8.07
N PRO A 100 -12.47 -21.12 8.97
CA PRO A 100 -11.03 -20.90 8.85
C PRO A 100 -10.38 -21.91 7.91
N ASP A 101 -10.85 -21.95 6.68
CA ASP A 101 -10.34 -22.78 5.60
C ASP A 101 -9.50 -21.95 4.63
N LEU A 102 -8.68 -22.61 3.79
CA LEU A 102 -7.67 -21.98 2.96
C LEU A 102 -6.51 -21.38 3.79
N GLY A 103 -5.81 -20.39 3.23
CA GLY A 103 -4.52 -19.94 3.81
C GLY A 103 -3.36 -20.82 3.36
N ASP A 104 -3.53 -21.52 2.24
CA ASP A 104 -2.57 -22.48 1.71
C ASP A 104 -1.36 -21.80 1.10
N ILE A 105 -0.26 -22.57 1.09
CA ILE A 105 1.06 -22.14 0.66
C ILE A 105 1.46 -20.88 1.45
N LEU A 106 1.53 -21.05 2.77
CA LEU A 106 1.97 -20.02 3.68
C LEU A 106 3.48 -19.82 3.59
N ILE A 107 3.91 -18.61 3.30
CA ILE A 107 5.32 -18.22 3.23
C ILE A 107 5.59 -17.19 4.32
N MET A 108 6.63 -17.42 5.13
CA MET A 108 7.04 -16.46 6.15
C MET A 108 8.53 -16.11 5.96
N PRO A 109 8.83 -14.96 5.35
CA PRO A 109 10.19 -14.43 5.31
C PRO A 109 10.59 -13.94 6.70
N TYR A 110 11.74 -14.37 7.21
CA TYR A 110 12.28 -13.88 8.49
C TYR A 110 13.81 -13.95 8.50
N THR A 111 14.43 -13.39 9.51
CA THR A 111 15.88 -13.36 9.69
C THR A 111 16.29 -14.17 10.91
N GLY A 112 17.47 -14.80 10.88
CA GLY A 112 18.04 -15.57 11.97
C GLY A 112 17.89 -17.07 11.78
N ASP A 113 17.94 -17.82 12.89
CA ASP A 113 17.95 -19.28 12.86
C ASP A 113 16.63 -19.87 12.37
N ILE A 114 16.69 -21.00 11.68
CA ILE A 114 15.53 -21.70 11.14
C ILE A 114 14.61 -22.15 12.27
N ARG A 115 13.34 -21.74 12.16
CA ARG A 115 12.26 -22.12 13.08
C ARG A 115 11.15 -22.81 12.29
N THR A 116 10.61 -23.89 12.83
CA THR A 116 9.63 -24.76 12.16
C THR A 116 8.22 -24.67 12.75
N THR A 117 8.07 -23.93 13.85
CA THR A 117 6.77 -23.72 14.53
C THR A 117 6.33 -22.27 14.40
N THR A 118 5.04 -22.03 14.36
CA THR A 118 4.46 -20.68 14.34
C THR A 118 4.75 -19.85 15.60
N GLY A 119 5.01 -20.52 16.71
CA GLY A 119 4.89 -19.91 18.03
C GLY A 119 3.46 -20.03 18.56
N SER A 120 3.24 -19.58 19.79
CA SER A 120 1.93 -19.57 20.42
C SER A 120 1.30 -18.17 20.41
N GLN A 121 0.02 -18.08 20.75
CA GLN A 121 -0.66 -16.79 20.95
C GLN A 121 -0.04 -15.97 22.11
N GLN A 122 0.46 -16.66 23.14
CA GLN A 122 1.06 -16.05 24.33
C GLN A 122 2.52 -15.64 24.08
N ASP A 123 3.22 -16.40 23.22
CA ASP A 123 4.60 -16.13 22.84
C ASP A 123 4.80 -16.40 21.32
N PRO A 124 4.41 -15.43 20.47
CA PRO A 124 4.58 -15.58 19.03
C PRO A 124 6.03 -15.74 18.58
N LEU A 125 6.97 -15.15 19.32
CA LEU A 125 8.40 -15.19 18.98
C LEU A 125 9.08 -16.50 19.39
N SER A 126 8.41 -17.41 20.09
CA SER A 126 8.91 -18.79 20.29
C SER A 126 8.95 -19.58 18.98
N GLY A 127 8.30 -19.09 17.93
CA GLY A 127 8.31 -19.62 16.57
C GLY A 127 8.79 -18.61 15.53
N TYR A 128 8.37 -18.80 14.28
CA TYR A 128 8.69 -17.92 13.16
C TYR A 128 7.75 -16.71 13.00
N SER A 129 6.66 -16.60 13.77
CA SER A 129 5.76 -15.46 13.73
C SER A 129 6.47 -14.15 14.12
N SER A 130 5.96 -13.03 13.69
CA SER A 130 6.56 -11.72 13.91
C SER A 130 5.50 -10.71 14.34
N TYR A 131 5.89 -9.79 15.21
CA TYR A 131 5.07 -8.62 15.49
C TYR A 131 5.13 -7.64 14.33
N TYR A 132 4.07 -6.84 14.20
CA TYR A 132 4.00 -5.70 13.31
C TYR A 132 3.14 -4.58 13.92
N ASN A 133 3.20 -3.41 13.30
CA ASN A 133 2.36 -2.27 13.62
C ASN A 133 1.57 -1.87 12.38
N HIS A 134 0.30 -1.53 12.52
CA HIS A 134 -0.52 -1.01 11.43
C HIS A 134 0.02 0.28 10.80
N ALA A 135 0.83 1.07 11.54
CA ALA A 135 1.53 2.21 10.96
C ALA A 135 2.59 1.82 9.91
N ASP A 136 3.07 0.57 9.94
CA ASP A 136 4.04 0.01 8.99
C ASP A 136 3.36 -0.84 7.90
N GLU A 137 2.04 -0.84 7.86
CA GLU A 137 1.19 -1.59 6.93
C GLU A 137 0.60 -0.63 5.89
N ILE A 138 0.66 -1.01 4.63
CA ILE A 138 0.05 -0.27 3.52
C ILE A 138 -0.86 -1.22 2.77
N VAL A 139 -2.14 -0.86 2.69
CA VAL A 139 -3.14 -1.63 1.95
C VAL A 139 -3.81 -0.73 0.94
N SER A 140 -3.88 -1.19 -0.28
CA SER A 140 -4.63 -0.54 -1.35
C SER A 140 -5.18 -1.61 -2.31
N PRO A 141 -6.16 -1.29 -3.16
CA PRO A 141 -6.64 -2.25 -4.14
C PRO A 141 -5.50 -2.88 -4.93
N ALA A 142 -5.46 -4.22 -4.94
CA ALA A 142 -4.45 -5.06 -5.58
C ALA A 142 -3.00 -4.93 -5.04
N TYR A 143 -2.80 -4.31 -3.88
CA TYR A 143 -1.47 -4.18 -3.27
C TYR A 143 -1.54 -4.25 -1.75
N TYR A 144 -0.58 -4.97 -1.17
CA TYR A 144 -0.34 -5.04 0.27
C TYR A 144 1.16 -4.89 0.54
N SER A 145 1.53 -4.17 1.58
CA SER A 145 2.90 -4.10 2.08
C SER A 145 2.93 -4.03 3.59
N LEU A 146 3.94 -4.64 4.18
CA LEU A 146 4.18 -4.64 5.61
C LEU A 146 5.68 -4.61 5.91
N VAL A 147 6.09 -3.80 6.88
CA VAL A 147 7.42 -3.91 7.49
C VAL A 147 7.26 -4.58 8.84
N LYS A 148 7.82 -5.78 8.98
CA LYS A 148 7.77 -6.55 10.22
C LYS A 148 8.78 -6.05 11.26
N SER A 149 8.62 -6.48 12.51
CA SER A 149 9.52 -6.08 13.61
C SER A 149 10.98 -6.49 13.43
N ASP A 150 11.26 -7.51 12.62
CA ASP A 150 12.60 -7.93 12.22
C ASP A 150 13.20 -7.11 11.06
N SER A 151 12.50 -6.06 10.63
CA SER A 151 12.82 -5.17 9.52
C SER A 151 12.75 -5.79 8.12
N VAL A 152 12.18 -6.97 7.98
CA VAL A 152 11.87 -7.54 6.67
C VAL A 152 10.64 -6.83 6.11
N ARG A 153 10.79 -6.24 4.92
CA ARG A 153 9.67 -5.68 4.16
C ARG A 153 9.09 -6.74 3.25
N VAL A 154 7.78 -6.86 3.29
CA VAL A 154 6.98 -7.72 2.41
C VAL A 154 6.14 -6.82 1.52
N GLU A 155 6.10 -7.11 0.23
CA GLU A 155 5.23 -6.47 -0.76
C GLU A 155 4.53 -7.55 -1.56
N LEU A 156 3.20 -7.44 -1.67
CA LEU A 156 2.35 -8.44 -2.31
C LEU A 156 1.48 -7.78 -3.36
N THR A 157 1.33 -8.44 -4.50
CA THR A 157 0.34 -8.09 -5.52
C THR A 157 -0.14 -9.35 -6.21
N ALA A 158 -1.19 -9.25 -6.99
CA ALA A 158 -1.77 -10.41 -7.67
C ALA A 158 -2.20 -10.06 -9.10
N SER A 159 -2.14 -11.06 -9.97
CA SER A 159 -2.92 -11.14 -11.20
C SER A 159 -4.08 -12.10 -11.03
N GLU A 160 -4.82 -12.40 -12.09
CA GLU A 160 -5.96 -13.33 -12.01
C GLU A 160 -5.61 -14.71 -11.46
N ARG A 161 -4.37 -15.18 -11.67
CA ARG A 161 -3.95 -16.55 -11.36
C ARG A 161 -2.59 -16.65 -10.66
N VAL A 162 -1.91 -15.54 -10.42
CA VAL A 162 -0.56 -15.54 -9.87
C VAL A 162 -0.45 -14.52 -8.75
N ALA A 163 0.04 -14.95 -7.59
CA ALA A 163 0.49 -14.07 -6.53
C ALA A 163 1.97 -13.72 -6.75
N PHE A 164 2.30 -12.45 -6.55
CA PHE A 164 3.67 -11.97 -6.56
C PHE A 164 4.06 -11.54 -5.16
N HIS A 165 5.17 -12.07 -4.69
CA HIS A 165 5.77 -11.72 -3.41
C HIS A 165 7.14 -11.10 -3.65
N LYS A 166 7.39 -9.97 -3.02
CA LYS A 166 8.72 -9.36 -2.96
C LYS A 166 9.13 -9.21 -1.51
N TYR A 167 10.28 -9.72 -1.16
CA TYR A 167 10.84 -9.64 0.18
C TYR A 167 12.15 -8.85 0.15
N SER A 168 12.24 -7.83 1.00
CA SER A 168 13.45 -7.04 1.17
C SER A 168 13.99 -7.27 2.58
N PHE A 169 15.18 -7.82 2.66
CA PHE A 169 15.86 -8.13 3.91
C PHE A 169 16.83 -7.03 4.31
N PRO A 170 17.01 -6.75 5.61
CA PRO A 170 18.03 -5.82 6.07
C PRO A 170 19.43 -6.39 5.80
N SER A 171 20.35 -5.54 5.31
CA SER A 171 21.69 -5.95 4.85
C SER A 171 22.62 -6.49 5.95
N ASN A 172 22.25 -6.28 7.21
CA ASN A 172 23.05 -6.64 8.39
C ASN A 172 22.57 -7.90 9.12
N LYS A 173 21.64 -8.65 8.53
CA LYS A 173 21.09 -9.87 9.13
C LYS A 173 21.16 -11.03 8.15
N ASN A 174 21.33 -12.24 8.69
CA ASN A 174 21.21 -13.47 7.92
C ASN A 174 19.73 -13.73 7.60
N ALA A 175 19.44 -13.98 6.33
CA ALA A 175 18.10 -14.28 5.82
C ALA A 175 18.00 -15.76 5.44
#